data_4684d2dee44d725618bcc8dd5465b343
#
_entry.id   4684d2dee44d725618bcc8dd5465b343
#
_cell.length_a   1.000
_cell.length_b   1.000
_cell.length_c   1.000
_cell.angle_alpha   90.00
_cell.angle_beta   90.00
_cell.angle_gamma   90.00
#
_symmetry.space_group_name_H-M   'P 1'
#
loop_
_entity.id
_entity.type
_entity.pdbx_description
1 polymer ?
#
loop_
_entity_poly.entity_id
_entity_poly.type
_entity_poly.pdbx_seq_one_letter_code
_entity_poly.pdbx_strand_id
1 'polypeptide(L)'
;MADLPKDRLIAEFSVWSADLVRLADDLARVDPHVDVLHIDVADGHFAPAMLFFPDLVAGVRKVSTRPIHVHLMVADSILLSQIEQFADAGSDLISLHVENESVADQALDLLDRRGVAAGMVLKVDTPVERIEKYASRLRFVTLLGTAIGVKGQGLDEKAGARLQQAKQIIAGCGAAHRIVLAADGGIREHTVPLLRQSGAETVVLGSLAFNAPSLDERMAWVRAL
;
A
#
# COMPACT_ATOMS: atom_id res chain seq x y z
N MET A 1 12.62 -4.54 -2.28
CA MET A 1 11.89 -3.50 -3.05
C MET A 1 12.51 -3.20 -4.43
N ALA A 2 13.79 -3.46 -4.64
CA ALA A 2 14.45 -3.16 -5.94
C ALA A 2 13.97 -4.03 -7.12
N ASP A 3 13.47 -5.23 -6.87
CA ASP A 3 13.19 -6.26 -7.87
C ASP A 3 11.71 -6.45 -8.22
N LEU A 4 10.88 -5.44 -7.93
CA LEU A 4 9.45 -5.49 -8.28
C LEU A 4 9.26 -5.45 -9.81
N PRO A 5 8.29 -6.21 -10.36
CA PRO A 5 7.99 -6.26 -11.79
C PRO A 5 7.79 -4.86 -12.39
N LYS A 6 8.17 -4.68 -13.66
CA LYS A 6 8.01 -3.42 -14.40
C LYS A 6 7.11 -3.58 -15.63
N ASP A 7 6.95 -4.80 -16.08
CA ASP A 7 6.27 -5.19 -17.33
C ASP A 7 4.81 -5.62 -17.12
N ARG A 8 4.37 -5.76 -15.88
CA ARG A 8 3.01 -6.14 -15.48
C ARG A 8 2.57 -5.41 -14.21
N LEU A 9 1.30 -5.55 -13.84
CA LEU A 9 0.84 -5.11 -12.52
C LEU A 9 1.57 -5.87 -11.40
N ILE A 10 2.02 -5.14 -10.40
CA ILE A 10 2.53 -5.68 -9.15
C ILE A 10 1.34 -6.22 -8.36
N ALA A 11 1.44 -7.46 -7.88
CA ALA A 11 0.43 -8.11 -7.08
C ALA A 11 0.67 -7.80 -5.59
N GLU A 12 0.02 -6.78 -5.09
CA GLU A 12 0.06 -6.37 -3.68
C GLU A 12 -1.20 -6.89 -2.96
N PHE A 13 -1.02 -7.75 -1.94
CA PHE A 13 -2.12 -8.47 -1.28
C PHE A 13 -2.42 -7.89 0.10
N SER A 14 -3.64 -7.34 0.29
CA SER A 14 -4.08 -6.81 1.60
C SER A 14 -4.42 -7.95 2.56
N VAL A 15 -3.57 -8.13 3.57
CA VAL A 15 -3.73 -9.11 4.65
C VAL A 15 -5.04 -8.91 5.42
N TRP A 16 -5.60 -7.71 5.41
CA TRP A 16 -6.90 -7.42 6.01
C TRP A 16 -8.06 -8.21 5.36
N SER A 17 -7.88 -8.72 4.14
CA SER A 17 -8.88 -9.53 3.44
C SER A 17 -8.67 -11.04 3.57
N ALA A 18 -7.61 -11.48 4.25
CA ALA A 18 -7.36 -12.88 4.56
C ALA A 18 -8.33 -13.42 5.62
N ASP A 19 -8.39 -14.73 5.77
CA ASP A 19 -9.01 -15.37 6.93
C ASP A 19 -8.14 -15.14 8.17
N LEU A 20 -8.52 -14.15 8.99
CA LEU A 20 -7.73 -13.73 10.15
C LEU A 20 -7.65 -14.79 11.25
N VAL A 21 -8.56 -15.77 11.27
CA VAL A 21 -8.56 -16.88 12.22
C VAL A 21 -7.62 -18.00 11.76
N ARG A 22 -7.31 -18.05 10.45
CA ARG A 22 -6.41 -19.03 9.80
C ARG A 22 -5.37 -18.33 8.94
N LEU A 23 -4.83 -17.24 9.43
CA LEU A 23 -3.98 -16.34 8.65
C LEU A 23 -2.75 -17.04 8.07
N ALA A 24 -2.08 -17.92 8.81
CA ALA A 24 -0.90 -18.63 8.31
C ALA A 24 -1.23 -19.54 7.12
N ASP A 25 -2.37 -20.24 7.15
CA ASP A 25 -2.83 -21.09 6.05
C ASP A 25 -3.16 -20.24 4.81
N ASP A 26 -3.83 -19.11 5.02
CA ASP A 26 -4.22 -18.23 3.91
C ASP A 26 -2.99 -17.52 3.29
N LEU A 27 -2.02 -17.13 4.11
CA LEU A 27 -0.74 -16.60 3.62
C LEU A 27 0.03 -17.65 2.80
N ALA A 28 0.11 -18.90 3.28
CA ALA A 28 0.77 -19.98 2.54
C ALA A 28 0.09 -20.23 1.17
N ARG A 29 -1.26 -20.14 1.11
CA ARG A 29 -2.03 -20.28 -0.12
C ARG A 29 -1.73 -19.20 -1.14
N VAL A 30 -1.59 -17.95 -0.70
CA VAL A 30 -1.39 -16.80 -1.61
C VAL A 30 0.09 -16.53 -1.93
N ASP A 31 1.04 -16.95 -1.11
CA ASP A 31 2.47 -16.64 -1.22
C ASP A 31 3.08 -16.87 -2.63
N PRO A 32 2.72 -17.94 -3.39
CA PRO A 32 3.24 -18.12 -4.75
C PRO A 32 2.86 -17.01 -5.72
N HIS A 33 1.82 -16.24 -5.41
CA HIS A 33 1.25 -15.21 -6.28
C HIS A 33 1.61 -13.79 -5.85
N VAL A 34 2.08 -13.60 -4.62
CA VAL A 34 2.31 -12.29 -4.00
C VAL A 34 3.64 -11.70 -4.46
N ASP A 35 3.62 -10.45 -4.89
CA ASP A 35 4.84 -9.63 -5.05
C ASP A 35 5.11 -8.79 -3.78
N VAL A 36 4.05 -8.31 -3.11
CA VAL A 36 4.12 -7.51 -1.88
C VAL A 36 2.95 -7.89 -0.96
N LEU A 37 3.21 -8.12 0.32
CA LEU A 37 2.18 -8.22 1.36
C LEU A 37 1.85 -6.83 1.90
N HIS A 38 0.59 -6.43 1.82
CA HIS A 38 0.08 -5.16 2.32
C HIS A 38 -0.59 -5.34 3.68
N ILE A 39 -0.09 -4.62 4.68
CA ILE A 39 -0.60 -4.71 6.06
C ILE A 39 -1.12 -3.35 6.49
N ASP A 40 -2.45 -3.26 6.58
CA ASP A 40 -3.16 -2.07 7.02
C ASP A 40 -3.09 -1.95 8.54
N VAL A 41 -2.59 -0.82 9.05
CA VAL A 41 -2.53 -0.50 10.47
C VAL A 41 -3.37 0.73 10.75
N ALA A 42 -4.29 0.63 11.69
CA ALA A 42 -5.18 1.75 12.05
C ALA A 42 -5.40 1.81 13.56
N ASP A 43 -5.41 3.05 14.08
CA ASP A 43 -5.43 3.33 15.52
C ASP A 43 -6.83 3.68 16.07
N GLY A 44 -7.86 3.69 15.24
CA GLY A 44 -9.22 4.11 15.62
C GLY A 44 -9.41 5.63 15.78
N HIS A 45 -8.35 6.42 15.56
CA HIS A 45 -8.38 7.90 15.63
C HIS A 45 -8.17 8.52 14.24
N PHE A 46 -7.09 8.18 13.57
CA PHE A 46 -6.81 8.68 12.23
C PHE A 46 -7.75 8.07 11.18
N ALA A 47 -8.12 6.80 11.38
CA ALA A 47 -9.10 6.05 10.59
C ALA A 47 -10.11 5.36 11.52
N PRO A 48 -11.39 5.19 11.12
CA PRO A 48 -12.45 4.61 11.96
C PRO A 48 -12.35 3.07 12.04
N ALA A 49 -11.16 2.53 12.14
CA ALA A 49 -10.88 1.10 12.26
C ALA A 49 -9.76 0.90 13.28
N MET A 50 -9.73 -0.27 13.91
CA MET A 50 -8.56 -0.76 14.64
C MET A 50 -8.05 -1.98 13.91
N LEU A 51 -6.83 -1.88 13.37
CA LEU A 51 -6.21 -2.91 12.55
C LEU A 51 -4.80 -3.17 13.05
N PHE A 52 -4.22 -4.16 12.57
CA PHE A 52 -2.98 -4.85 12.87
C PHE A 52 -1.91 -4.08 13.68
N PHE A 53 -0.95 -4.82 14.19
CA PHE A 53 0.05 -4.36 15.17
C PHE A 53 1.42 -5.02 14.87
N PRO A 54 2.54 -4.54 15.45
CA PRO A 54 3.89 -4.98 15.09
C PRO A 54 4.14 -6.49 15.25
N ASP A 55 3.60 -7.13 16.30
CA ASP A 55 3.79 -8.58 16.51
C ASP A 55 3.14 -9.42 15.40
N LEU A 56 2.07 -8.93 14.76
CA LEU A 56 1.52 -9.59 13.59
C LEU A 56 2.52 -9.56 12.42
N VAL A 57 3.14 -8.38 12.16
CA VAL A 57 4.15 -8.24 11.10
C VAL A 57 5.33 -9.16 11.37
N ALA A 58 5.83 -9.19 12.61
CA ALA A 58 6.88 -10.13 13.03
C ALA A 58 6.49 -11.61 12.86
N GLY A 59 5.21 -11.92 13.07
CA GLY A 59 4.63 -13.25 12.80
C GLY A 59 4.60 -13.58 11.31
N VAL A 60 4.12 -12.65 10.48
CA VAL A 60 4.09 -12.80 9.01
C VAL A 60 5.49 -12.97 8.45
N ARG A 61 6.48 -12.23 8.95
CA ARG A 61 7.89 -12.34 8.53
C ARG A 61 8.48 -13.73 8.78
N LYS A 62 7.99 -14.48 9.78
CA LYS A 62 8.44 -15.84 10.06
C LYS A 62 7.93 -16.88 9.05
N VAL A 63 6.82 -16.59 8.37
CA VAL A 63 6.15 -17.52 7.45
C VAL A 63 6.24 -17.08 5.98
N SER A 64 6.66 -15.85 5.70
CA SER A 64 6.84 -15.34 4.33
C SER A 64 8.13 -14.55 4.19
N THR A 65 8.80 -14.73 3.05
CA THR A 65 9.96 -13.93 2.63
C THR A 65 9.59 -12.78 1.69
N ARG A 66 8.30 -12.64 1.36
CA ARG A 66 7.82 -11.58 0.47
C ARG A 66 8.05 -10.20 1.08
N PRO A 67 8.28 -9.17 0.29
CA PRO A 67 8.30 -7.80 0.77
C PRO A 67 7.02 -7.47 1.55
N ILE A 68 7.17 -6.85 2.72
CA ILE A 68 6.06 -6.39 3.56
C ILE A 68 5.97 -4.87 3.48
N HIS A 69 4.82 -4.40 2.99
CA HIS A 69 4.42 -3.00 2.97
C HIS A 69 3.42 -2.75 4.11
N VAL A 70 3.81 -1.91 5.06
CA VAL A 70 2.93 -1.47 6.15
C VAL A 70 2.35 -0.11 5.81
N HIS A 71 1.01 -0.01 5.80
CA HIS A 71 0.27 1.22 5.59
C HIS A 71 -0.21 1.75 6.94
N LEU A 72 0.41 2.83 7.44
CA LEU A 72 0.12 3.43 8.73
C LEU A 72 -0.99 4.49 8.63
N MET A 73 -2.18 4.15 9.10
CA MET A 73 -3.32 5.04 9.30
C MET A 73 -3.40 5.42 10.78
N VAL A 74 -2.42 6.18 11.26
CA VAL A 74 -2.27 6.50 12.70
C VAL A 74 -2.07 8.00 12.92
N ALA A 75 -2.45 8.47 14.11
CA ALA A 75 -2.32 9.86 14.50
C ALA A 75 -0.85 10.30 14.61
N ASP A 76 -0.56 11.58 14.36
CA ASP A 76 0.77 12.18 14.43
C ASP A 76 1.50 11.87 15.73
N SER A 77 0.75 11.87 16.85
CA SER A 77 1.31 11.69 18.20
C SER A 77 1.99 10.33 18.43
N ILE A 78 1.63 9.31 17.65
CA ILE A 78 2.20 7.95 17.77
C ILE A 78 2.98 7.51 16.54
N LEU A 79 2.92 8.27 15.43
CA LEU A 79 3.47 7.85 14.13
C LEU A 79 4.95 7.45 14.22
N LEU A 80 5.79 8.27 14.84
CA LEU A 80 7.23 7.99 14.93
C LEU A 80 7.53 6.71 15.72
N SER A 81 6.85 6.52 16.86
CA SER A 81 7.02 5.30 17.66
C SER A 81 6.49 4.05 16.94
N GLN A 82 5.44 4.20 16.14
CA GLN A 82 4.92 3.10 15.31
C GLN A 82 5.90 2.75 14.18
N ILE A 83 6.49 3.74 13.51
CA ILE A 83 7.52 3.48 12.49
C ILE A 83 8.67 2.65 13.09
N GLU A 84 9.17 2.99 14.27
CA GLU A 84 10.24 2.23 14.93
C GLU A 84 9.82 0.77 15.17
N GLN A 85 8.65 0.55 15.75
CA GLN A 85 8.15 -0.78 16.09
C GLN A 85 7.91 -1.64 14.83
N PHE A 86 7.33 -1.08 13.77
CA PHE A 86 7.10 -1.80 12.53
C PHE A 86 8.38 -2.05 11.74
N ALA A 87 9.37 -1.15 11.81
CA ALA A 87 10.69 -1.39 11.25
C ALA A 87 11.39 -2.56 11.97
N ASP A 88 11.33 -2.61 13.31
CA ASP A 88 11.86 -3.71 14.12
C ASP A 88 11.14 -5.04 13.84
N ALA A 89 9.85 -4.99 13.53
CA ALA A 89 9.06 -6.16 13.16
C ALA A 89 9.41 -6.74 11.78
N GLY A 90 10.21 -6.04 10.97
CA GLY A 90 10.71 -6.52 9.68
C GLY A 90 9.93 -6.02 8.45
N SER A 91 9.36 -4.83 8.52
CA SER A 91 8.77 -4.17 7.35
C SER A 91 9.84 -3.74 6.36
N ASP A 92 9.59 -3.96 5.06
CA ASP A 92 10.48 -3.52 3.97
C ASP A 92 10.12 -2.13 3.45
N LEU A 93 8.84 -1.77 3.58
CA LEU A 93 8.27 -0.50 3.16
C LEU A 93 7.24 -0.07 4.22
N ILE A 94 7.30 1.19 4.63
CA ILE A 94 6.29 1.81 5.49
C ILE A 94 5.76 3.06 4.79
N SER A 95 4.45 3.11 4.60
CA SER A 95 3.74 4.29 4.08
C SER A 95 3.02 5.00 5.20
N LEU A 96 3.24 6.31 5.28
CA LEU A 96 2.49 7.24 6.12
C LEU A 96 1.54 8.07 5.25
N HIS A 97 0.60 8.74 5.86
CA HIS A 97 -0.29 9.63 5.14
C HIS A 97 0.32 11.03 4.95
N VAL A 98 0.07 11.67 3.79
CA VAL A 98 0.46 13.06 3.57
C VAL A 98 -0.22 14.00 4.58
N GLU A 99 -1.35 13.57 5.13
CA GLU A 99 -2.09 14.27 6.19
C GLU A 99 -1.37 14.30 7.53
N ASN A 100 -0.35 13.45 7.75
CA ASN A 100 0.55 13.52 8.91
C ASN A 100 1.61 14.63 8.75
N GLU A 101 1.25 15.76 8.14
CA GLU A 101 2.16 16.83 7.71
C GLU A 101 3.06 17.36 8.83
N SER A 102 2.56 17.42 10.06
CA SER A 102 3.30 17.97 11.21
C SER A 102 4.54 17.16 11.57
N VAL A 103 4.59 15.88 11.21
CA VAL A 103 5.68 14.94 11.55
C VAL A 103 6.26 14.22 10.32
N ALA A 104 5.75 14.50 9.11
CA ALA A 104 6.13 13.79 7.90
C ALA A 104 7.64 13.85 7.61
N ASP A 105 8.28 15.01 7.72
CA ASP A 105 9.72 15.14 7.48
C ASP A 105 10.53 14.28 8.48
N GLN A 106 10.15 14.30 9.78
CA GLN A 106 10.79 13.49 10.81
C GLN A 106 10.57 12.00 10.58
N ALA A 107 9.38 11.61 10.11
CA ALA A 107 9.03 10.23 9.78
C ALA A 107 9.87 9.71 8.60
N LEU A 108 10.01 10.50 7.55
CA LEU A 108 10.85 10.15 6.40
C LEU A 108 12.33 10.04 6.77
N ASP A 109 12.85 10.96 7.62
CA ASP A 109 14.23 10.88 8.16
C ASP A 109 14.43 9.63 9.01
N LEU A 110 13.43 9.22 9.78
CA LEU A 110 13.48 8.02 10.59
C LEU A 110 13.52 6.76 9.72
N LEU A 111 12.68 6.67 8.70
CA LEU A 111 12.67 5.56 7.73
C LEU A 111 14.02 5.42 7.02
N ASP A 112 14.61 6.55 6.59
CA ASP A 112 15.94 6.58 5.98
C ASP A 112 17.01 6.00 6.94
N ARG A 113 17.05 6.47 8.19
CA ARG A 113 18.00 5.95 9.21
C ARG A 113 17.81 4.47 9.51
N ARG A 114 16.57 3.97 9.43
CA ARG A 114 16.24 2.55 9.65
C ARG A 114 16.49 1.68 8.42
N GLY A 115 16.81 2.27 7.26
CA GLY A 115 16.98 1.55 6.00
C GLY A 115 15.66 0.94 5.47
N VAL A 116 14.50 1.46 5.89
CA VAL A 116 13.17 1.04 5.45
C VAL A 116 12.71 1.97 4.33
N ALA A 117 12.16 1.40 3.25
CA ALA A 117 11.64 2.19 2.15
C ALA A 117 10.45 3.06 2.61
N ALA A 118 10.41 4.31 2.15
CA ALA A 118 9.34 5.23 2.47
C ALA A 118 8.26 5.22 1.39
N GLY A 119 6.99 5.17 1.80
CA GLY A 119 5.83 5.42 0.96
C GLY A 119 4.96 6.54 1.52
N MET A 120 4.08 7.08 0.68
CA MET A 120 3.11 8.09 1.09
C MET A 120 1.73 7.80 0.51
N VAL A 121 0.71 7.93 1.35
CA VAL A 121 -0.69 7.65 1.02
C VAL A 121 -1.49 8.95 1.05
N LEU A 122 -2.44 9.09 0.13
CA LEU A 122 -3.37 10.22 0.08
C LEU A 122 -4.81 9.73 0.19
N LYS A 123 -5.57 10.36 1.07
CA LYS A 123 -7.03 10.17 1.16
C LYS A 123 -7.73 10.67 -0.12
N VAL A 124 -8.96 10.22 -0.35
CA VAL A 124 -9.74 10.51 -1.56
C VAL A 124 -9.86 12.02 -1.84
N ASP A 125 -10.09 12.82 -0.80
CA ASP A 125 -10.30 14.27 -0.94
C ASP A 125 -9.00 15.09 -0.86
N THR A 126 -7.85 14.44 -0.63
CA THR A 126 -6.57 15.15 -0.50
C THR A 126 -6.02 15.51 -1.86
N PRO A 127 -5.66 16.80 -2.11
CA PRO A 127 -5.03 17.22 -3.34
C PRO A 127 -3.73 16.45 -3.63
N VAL A 128 -3.58 15.98 -4.87
CA VAL A 128 -2.46 15.12 -5.26
C VAL A 128 -1.13 15.87 -5.20
N GLU A 129 -1.15 17.16 -5.44
CA GLU A 129 0.02 18.07 -5.42
C GLU A 129 0.76 18.06 -4.08
N ARG A 130 0.09 17.65 -3.00
CA ARG A 130 0.73 17.59 -1.67
C ARG A 130 1.90 16.60 -1.61
N ILE A 131 2.01 15.66 -2.55
CA ILE A 131 3.17 14.76 -2.64
C ILE A 131 4.42 15.42 -3.22
N GLU A 132 4.31 16.53 -3.95
CA GLU A 132 5.44 17.17 -4.65
C GLU A 132 6.64 17.38 -3.74
N LYS A 133 6.38 17.91 -2.54
CA LYS A 133 7.42 18.16 -1.52
C LYS A 133 8.22 16.91 -1.14
N TYR A 134 7.60 15.74 -1.19
CA TYR A 134 8.16 14.50 -0.65
C TYR A 134 8.58 13.50 -1.74
N ALA A 135 8.08 13.67 -2.97
CA ALA A 135 8.11 12.66 -4.03
C ALA A 135 9.53 12.07 -4.27
N SER A 136 10.57 12.91 -4.29
CA SER A 136 11.95 12.45 -4.51
C SER A 136 12.51 11.52 -3.42
N ARG A 137 11.86 11.46 -2.25
CA ARG A 137 12.24 10.59 -1.11
C ARG A 137 11.48 9.27 -1.08
N LEU A 138 10.40 9.13 -1.90
CA LEU A 138 9.45 8.03 -1.81
C LEU A 138 9.82 6.88 -2.75
N ARG A 139 9.49 5.65 -2.33
CA ARG A 139 9.48 4.45 -3.18
C ARG A 139 8.09 4.08 -3.67
N PHE A 140 7.07 4.47 -2.90
CA PHE A 140 5.66 4.26 -3.22
C PHE A 140 4.84 5.53 -3.00
N VAL A 141 3.90 5.75 -3.91
CA VAL A 141 2.81 6.71 -3.75
C VAL A 141 1.50 5.96 -3.93
N THR A 142 0.67 5.94 -2.91
CA THR A 142 -0.62 5.24 -2.90
C THR A 142 -1.77 6.23 -2.87
N LEU A 143 -2.68 6.14 -3.82
CA LEU A 143 -3.92 6.91 -3.80
C LEU A 143 -5.07 6.03 -3.34
N LEU A 144 -5.76 6.46 -2.26
CA LEU A 144 -6.98 5.79 -1.84
C LEU A 144 -8.10 6.07 -2.85
N GLY A 145 -8.78 5.00 -3.24
CA GLY A 145 -9.95 5.04 -4.11
C GLY A 145 -11.28 4.98 -3.34
N THR A 146 -11.22 4.91 -2.00
CA THR A 146 -12.39 4.85 -1.10
C THR A 146 -12.10 5.62 0.17
N ALA A 147 -13.11 5.90 0.99
CA ALA A 147 -12.89 6.46 2.31
C ALA A 147 -12.01 5.53 3.16
N ILE A 148 -11.09 6.13 3.93
CA ILE A 148 -10.08 5.43 4.72
C ILE A 148 -10.72 4.55 5.81
N GLY A 149 -10.20 3.35 6.02
CA GLY A 149 -10.59 2.47 7.13
C GLY A 149 -11.99 1.86 7.00
N VAL A 150 -12.62 1.89 5.82
CA VAL A 150 -13.97 1.36 5.59
C VAL A 150 -13.98 0.40 4.40
N LYS A 151 -14.32 -0.87 4.63
CA LYS A 151 -14.45 -1.89 3.57
C LYS A 151 -15.74 -1.75 2.74
N GLY A 152 -15.72 -2.35 1.55
CA GLY A 152 -16.92 -2.60 0.75
C GLY A 152 -17.42 -1.44 -0.09
N GLN A 153 -16.73 -0.31 -0.09
CA GLN A 153 -17.10 0.88 -0.88
C GLN A 153 -16.79 0.72 -2.37
N GLY A 154 -17.49 1.49 -3.21
CA GLY A 154 -17.18 1.66 -4.62
C GLY A 154 -15.96 2.56 -4.82
N LEU A 155 -15.33 2.43 -5.98
CA LEU A 155 -14.23 3.30 -6.39
C LEU A 155 -14.74 4.74 -6.60
N ASP A 156 -14.01 5.71 -6.07
CA ASP A 156 -14.28 7.13 -6.32
C ASP A 156 -14.13 7.46 -7.82
N GLU A 157 -15.03 8.28 -8.35
CA GLU A 157 -15.07 8.64 -9.78
C GLU A 157 -13.83 9.40 -10.26
N LYS A 158 -13.13 10.10 -9.35
CA LYS A 158 -11.91 10.86 -9.64
C LYS A 158 -10.64 10.00 -9.59
N ALA A 159 -10.72 8.73 -9.18
CA ALA A 159 -9.54 7.89 -8.93
C ALA A 159 -8.60 7.83 -10.16
N GLY A 160 -9.15 7.67 -11.37
CA GLY A 160 -8.36 7.65 -12.60
C GLY A 160 -7.62 8.97 -12.87
N ALA A 161 -8.32 10.10 -12.77
CA ALA A 161 -7.71 11.43 -12.99
C ALA A 161 -6.62 11.72 -11.97
N ARG A 162 -6.84 11.37 -10.70
CA ARG A 162 -5.87 11.52 -9.62
C ARG A 162 -4.60 10.69 -9.86
N LEU A 163 -4.74 9.44 -10.35
CA LEU A 163 -3.59 8.61 -10.72
C LEU A 163 -2.78 9.23 -11.86
N GLN A 164 -3.45 9.76 -12.90
CA GLN A 164 -2.76 10.44 -14.00
C GLN A 164 -1.98 11.66 -13.51
N GLN A 165 -2.56 12.45 -12.61
CA GLN A 165 -1.90 13.60 -11.99
C GLN A 165 -0.68 13.17 -11.16
N ALA A 166 -0.83 12.15 -10.29
CA ALA A 166 0.28 11.62 -9.50
C ALA A 166 1.42 11.11 -10.38
N LYS A 167 1.10 10.43 -11.49
CA LYS A 167 2.08 9.97 -12.47
C LYS A 167 2.89 11.11 -13.06
N GLN A 168 2.27 12.25 -13.37
CA GLN A 168 2.95 13.44 -13.87
C GLN A 168 3.90 14.04 -12.84
N ILE A 169 3.45 14.16 -11.58
CA ILE A 169 4.27 14.65 -10.47
C ILE A 169 5.48 13.73 -10.25
N ILE A 170 5.27 12.42 -10.22
CA ILE A 170 6.35 11.42 -10.07
C ILE A 170 7.36 11.55 -11.21
N ALA A 171 6.91 11.70 -12.44
CA ALA A 171 7.79 11.86 -13.60
C ALA A 171 8.63 13.15 -13.52
N GLY A 172 8.11 14.20 -12.91
CA GLY A 172 8.77 15.51 -12.77
C GLY A 172 9.64 15.68 -11.52
N CYS A 173 9.57 14.77 -10.54
CA CYS A 173 10.19 14.99 -9.23
C CYS A 173 11.73 14.82 -9.19
N GLY A 174 12.36 14.33 -10.26
CA GLY A 174 13.82 14.17 -10.34
C GLY A 174 14.39 13.06 -9.45
N ALA A 175 13.58 12.10 -8.97
CA ALA A 175 14.08 10.99 -8.18
C ALA A 175 15.08 10.14 -8.97
N ALA A 176 16.20 9.76 -8.33
CA ALA A 176 17.21 8.88 -8.92
C ALA A 176 16.79 7.40 -8.93
N HIS A 177 15.60 7.08 -8.45
CA HIS A 177 15.07 5.73 -8.33
C HIS A 177 13.61 5.67 -8.80
N ARG A 178 13.12 4.45 -9.08
CA ARG A 178 11.72 4.22 -9.41
C ARG A 178 10.82 4.50 -8.20
N ILE A 179 9.73 5.21 -8.44
CA ILE A 179 8.62 5.40 -7.51
C ILE A 179 7.43 4.62 -8.08
N VAL A 180 6.89 3.68 -7.32
CA VAL A 180 5.74 2.87 -7.72
C VAL A 180 4.45 3.63 -7.39
N LEU A 181 3.58 3.79 -8.38
CA LEU A 181 2.26 4.38 -8.20
C LEU A 181 1.24 3.29 -7.92
N ALA A 182 0.58 3.37 -6.75
CA ALA A 182 -0.35 2.39 -6.23
C ALA A 182 -1.78 2.93 -6.13
N ALA A 183 -2.76 2.05 -6.32
CA ALA A 183 -4.16 2.31 -6.02
C ALA A 183 -4.65 1.34 -4.95
N ASP A 184 -5.31 1.87 -3.92
CA ASP A 184 -5.87 1.11 -2.82
C ASP A 184 -7.33 1.52 -2.55
N GLY A 185 -8.19 0.53 -2.32
CA GLY A 185 -9.63 0.72 -2.14
C GLY A 185 -10.43 0.73 -3.45
N GLY A 186 -11.61 0.11 -3.42
CA GLY A 186 -12.48 -0.02 -4.60
C GLY A 186 -11.94 -0.98 -5.68
N ILE A 187 -10.99 -1.84 -5.35
CA ILE A 187 -10.35 -2.77 -6.28
C ILE A 187 -11.30 -3.93 -6.60
N ARG A 188 -11.83 -3.93 -7.83
CA ARG A 188 -12.78 -4.91 -8.38
C ARG A 188 -12.38 -5.29 -9.79
N GLU A 189 -12.92 -6.38 -10.32
CA GLU A 189 -12.64 -6.85 -11.67
C GLU A 189 -12.87 -5.77 -12.74
N HIS A 190 -13.95 -4.99 -12.60
CA HIS A 190 -14.28 -3.91 -13.54
C HIS A 190 -13.49 -2.61 -13.32
N THR A 191 -12.85 -2.41 -12.14
CA THR A 191 -12.09 -1.18 -11.84
C THR A 191 -10.59 -1.32 -12.12
N VAL A 192 -10.01 -2.52 -12.00
CA VAL A 192 -8.57 -2.74 -12.19
C VAL A 192 -8.07 -2.29 -13.58
N PRO A 193 -8.78 -2.58 -14.71
CA PRO A 193 -8.33 -2.10 -16.02
C PRO A 193 -8.28 -0.58 -16.11
N LEU A 194 -9.27 0.13 -15.54
CA LEU A 194 -9.29 1.59 -15.49
C LEU A 194 -8.10 2.14 -14.70
N LEU A 195 -7.83 1.58 -13.50
CA LEU A 195 -6.73 2.01 -12.65
C LEU A 195 -5.38 1.79 -13.35
N ARG A 196 -5.20 0.63 -14.00
CA ARG A 196 -4.00 0.33 -14.80
C ARG A 196 -3.81 1.32 -15.95
N GLN A 197 -4.84 1.58 -16.73
CA GLN A 197 -4.81 2.56 -17.82
C GLN A 197 -4.51 3.98 -17.33
N SER A 198 -4.96 4.31 -16.13
CA SER A 198 -4.70 5.60 -15.49
C SER A 198 -3.29 5.73 -14.91
N GLY A 199 -2.49 4.65 -14.95
CA GLY A 199 -1.08 4.68 -14.60
C GLY A 199 -0.72 3.94 -13.30
N ALA A 200 -1.66 3.26 -12.65
CA ALA A 200 -1.32 2.41 -11.51
C ALA A 200 -0.35 1.29 -11.93
N GLU A 201 0.74 1.14 -11.20
CA GLU A 201 1.70 0.05 -11.35
C GLU A 201 1.39 -1.12 -10.41
N THR A 202 0.66 -0.85 -9.33
CA THR A 202 0.11 -1.85 -8.43
C THR A 202 -1.31 -1.48 -7.99
N VAL A 203 -2.08 -2.50 -7.66
CA VAL A 203 -3.38 -2.39 -7.00
C VAL A 203 -3.38 -3.27 -5.76
N VAL A 204 -3.93 -2.75 -4.66
CA VAL A 204 -3.99 -3.49 -3.40
C VAL A 204 -5.16 -4.48 -3.45
N LEU A 205 -4.81 -5.75 -3.72
CA LEU A 205 -5.74 -6.85 -3.91
C LEU A 205 -6.28 -7.33 -2.56
N GLY A 206 -7.54 -7.04 -2.29
CA GLY A 206 -8.27 -7.57 -1.15
C GLY A 206 -9.11 -8.80 -1.54
N SER A 207 -10.43 -8.69 -1.35
CA SER A 207 -11.39 -9.76 -1.66
C SER A 207 -11.32 -10.24 -3.11
N LEU A 208 -10.86 -9.42 -4.04
CA LEU A 208 -10.68 -9.80 -5.45
C LEU A 208 -9.71 -10.98 -5.61
N ALA A 209 -8.70 -11.09 -4.74
CA ALA A 209 -7.75 -12.19 -4.71
C ALA A 209 -8.15 -13.26 -3.67
N PHE A 210 -8.36 -12.85 -2.41
CA PHE A 210 -8.60 -13.80 -1.32
C PHE A 210 -9.89 -14.63 -1.48
N ASN A 211 -10.93 -14.07 -2.11
CA ASN A 211 -12.21 -14.74 -2.36
C ASN A 211 -12.34 -15.24 -3.80
N ALA A 212 -11.26 -15.25 -4.58
CA ALA A 212 -11.31 -15.77 -5.95
C ALA A 212 -11.59 -17.28 -5.95
N PRO A 213 -12.54 -17.77 -6.77
CA PRO A 213 -12.79 -19.21 -6.90
C PRO A 213 -11.56 -19.97 -7.40
N SER A 214 -10.76 -19.36 -8.27
CA SER A 214 -9.45 -19.81 -8.74
C SER A 214 -8.47 -18.65 -8.62
N LEU A 215 -7.53 -18.78 -7.69
CA LEU A 215 -6.50 -17.76 -7.50
C LEU A 215 -5.53 -17.71 -8.69
N ASP A 216 -5.20 -18.87 -9.27
CA ASP A 216 -4.32 -18.98 -10.46
C ASP A 216 -4.91 -18.20 -11.64
N GLU A 217 -6.19 -18.43 -11.97
CA GLU A 217 -6.88 -17.72 -13.06
C GLU A 217 -6.98 -16.23 -12.78
N ARG A 218 -7.30 -15.86 -11.54
CA ARG A 218 -7.37 -14.46 -11.12
C ARG A 218 -6.03 -13.77 -11.29
N MET A 219 -4.95 -14.40 -10.89
CA MET A 219 -3.62 -13.81 -10.99
C MET A 219 -3.08 -13.82 -12.40
N ALA A 220 -3.42 -14.82 -13.22
CA ALA A 220 -3.13 -14.80 -14.65
C ALA A 220 -3.80 -13.58 -15.33
N TRP A 221 -5.07 -13.31 -15.00
CA TRP A 221 -5.79 -12.14 -15.50
C TRP A 221 -5.15 -10.81 -15.03
N VAL A 222 -4.84 -10.66 -13.72
CA VAL A 222 -4.21 -9.45 -13.19
C VAL A 222 -2.86 -9.17 -13.87
N ARG A 223 -2.06 -10.21 -14.11
CA ARG A 223 -0.73 -10.09 -14.71
C ARG A 223 -0.75 -9.83 -16.23
N ALA A 224 -1.87 -10.09 -16.88
CA ALA A 224 -2.07 -9.81 -18.31
C ALA A 224 -2.45 -8.36 -18.61
N LEU A 225 -2.76 -7.56 -17.58
CA LEU A 225 -3.06 -6.13 -17.68
C LEU A 225 -1.78 -5.27 -17.67
#